data_fd3ecc7850bc4402a3f68bc6e278e60b
#
_entry.id   fd3ecc7850bc4402a3f68bc6e278e60b
#
_cell.length_a   1.000
_cell.length_b   1.000
_cell.length_c   1.000
_cell.angle_alpha   90.00
_cell.angle_beta   90.00
_cell.angle_gamma   90.00
#
_symmetry.space_group_name_H-M   'P 1'
#
loop_
_entity.id
_entity.type
_entity.pdbx_description
1 polymer ?
#
loop_
_entity_poly.entity_id
_entity_poly.type
_entity_poly.pdbx_seq_one_letter_code
_entity_poly.pdbx_strand_id
1 'polypeptide(L)'
;MPSTTSRASFEAIFPTIRDDLLNSAKQYNLPQNALEWFEKNLNVNVPGGKLNRGLSVPDTALALLKQPLSEEQFKHLSMLGWLTELLQAFFLVSDDIMDSSITRRGQPCWYRHDGVGLIAINDAFLLESGIYIILKKHFRSHPAYIDLVELFHEITYQTELGQLCDLITAPENNVNLDNFSMEKYMFIVTYKTAYYSFYLPVALALHYLQLATPENLRQAHDILIPLGQYFQVQDDYLDAYGDPAVIGKIGTDIQDNKCSWLVNQAIQRCTAEQRKVLDAAYGRKDSEQEAKVKALYKELDLEKVYLEYEEKVVGELRGKIDSINEAEGLKKEVFEAFLSKIYKRSK
;
A
#
# COMPACT_ATOMS: atom_id res chain seq x y z
N MET A 1 16.62 -1.48 -23.10
CA MET A 1 15.79 -1.16 -21.93
C MET A 1 16.29 -2.03 -20.78
N PRO A 2 16.47 -1.52 -19.55
CA PRO A 2 16.77 -2.41 -18.44
C PRO A 2 15.61 -3.41 -18.32
N SER A 3 15.94 -4.68 -18.24
CA SER A 3 14.94 -5.74 -18.05
C SER A 3 14.31 -5.57 -16.66
N THR A 4 12.97 -5.54 -16.57
CA THR A 4 12.26 -5.59 -15.30
C THR A 4 12.57 -6.91 -14.60
N THR A 5 12.53 -6.91 -13.27
CA THR A 5 12.69 -8.12 -12.47
C THR A 5 11.65 -9.17 -12.85
N SER A 6 12.09 -10.40 -13.15
CA SER A 6 11.18 -11.51 -13.37
C SER A 6 10.42 -11.81 -12.06
N ARG A 7 9.08 -11.84 -12.13
CA ARG A 7 8.25 -12.22 -10.99
C ARG A 7 8.66 -13.59 -10.42
N ALA A 8 8.88 -14.57 -11.27
CA ALA A 8 9.28 -15.91 -10.86
C ALA A 8 10.62 -15.93 -10.10
N SER A 9 11.61 -15.14 -10.57
CA SER A 9 12.90 -15.01 -9.88
C SER A 9 12.76 -14.31 -8.51
N PHE A 10 11.89 -13.31 -8.42
CA PHE A 10 11.57 -12.64 -7.15
C PHE A 10 10.86 -13.61 -6.18
N GLU A 11 9.86 -14.34 -6.65
CA GLU A 11 9.12 -15.32 -5.85
C GLU A 11 10.02 -16.43 -5.33
N ALA A 12 11.04 -16.84 -6.07
CA ALA A 12 12.01 -17.84 -5.66
C ALA A 12 12.85 -17.45 -4.42
N ILE A 13 12.86 -16.18 -4.00
CA ILE A 13 13.56 -15.71 -2.80
C ILE A 13 12.73 -15.92 -1.53
N PHE A 14 11.40 -15.92 -1.60
CA PHE A 14 10.51 -16.01 -0.43
C PHE A 14 10.78 -17.25 0.46
N PRO A 15 10.99 -18.46 -0.06
CA PRO A 15 11.33 -19.61 0.77
C PRO A 15 12.53 -19.39 1.69
N THR A 16 13.55 -18.66 1.23
CA THR A 16 14.71 -18.33 2.07
C THR A 16 14.31 -17.48 3.27
N ILE A 17 13.47 -16.47 3.07
CA ILE A 17 12.97 -15.60 4.15
C ILE A 17 12.13 -16.40 5.14
N ARG A 18 11.16 -17.18 4.64
CA ARG A 18 10.33 -18.05 5.48
C ARG A 18 11.18 -18.98 6.33
N ASP A 19 12.09 -19.69 5.71
CA ASP A 19 12.93 -20.69 6.39
C ASP A 19 13.86 -20.03 7.43
N ASP A 20 14.35 -18.82 7.15
CA ASP A 20 15.13 -18.02 8.08
C ASP A 20 14.35 -17.60 9.32
N LEU A 21 13.09 -17.16 9.14
CA LEU A 21 12.20 -16.82 10.25
C LEU A 21 11.87 -18.06 11.10
N LEU A 22 11.54 -19.18 10.46
CA LEU A 22 11.27 -20.45 11.16
C LEU A 22 12.51 -20.95 11.91
N ASN A 23 13.69 -20.87 11.31
CA ASN A 23 14.94 -21.25 11.97
C ASN A 23 15.27 -20.31 13.13
N SER A 24 14.96 -19.02 13.03
CA SER A 24 15.07 -18.08 14.16
C SER A 24 14.15 -18.48 15.31
N ALA A 25 12.89 -18.84 15.03
CA ALA A 25 11.95 -19.29 16.05
C ALA A 25 12.39 -20.60 16.75
N LYS A 26 12.98 -21.54 16.00
CA LYS A 26 13.54 -22.79 16.56
C LYS A 26 14.63 -22.56 17.59
N GLN A 27 15.39 -21.46 17.50
CA GLN A 27 16.43 -21.12 18.48
C GLN A 27 15.86 -20.85 19.89
N TYR A 28 14.58 -20.49 19.96
CA TYR A 28 13.85 -20.29 21.22
C TYR A 28 13.09 -21.55 21.67
N ASN A 29 13.34 -22.71 21.04
CA ASN A 29 12.64 -23.96 21.31
C ASN A 29 11.12 -23.86 21.15
N LEU A 30 10.66 -23.10 20.14
CA LEU A 30 9.24 -23.00 19.84
C LEU A 30 8.66 -24.40 19.58
N PRO A 31 7.52 -24.80 20.25
CA PRO A 31 6.89 -26.10 20.03
C PRO A 31 6.52 -26.34 18.57
N GLN A 32 6.55 -27.59 18.12
CA GLN A 32 6.37 -27.96 16.71
C GLN A 32 5.03 -27.48 16.13
N ASN A 33 3.94 -27.61 16.88
CA ASN A 33 2.62 -27.13 16.45
C ASN A 33 2.57 -25.60 16.27
N ALA A 34 3.27 -24.83 17.10
CA ALA A 34 3.37 -23.38 16.95
C ALA A 34 4.29 -22.99 15.78
N LEU A 35 5.32 -23.78 15.49
CA LEU A 35 6.18 -23.58 14.32
C LEU A 35 5.38 -23.81 13.01
N GLU A 36 4.57 -24.86 12.95
CA GLU A 36 3.68 -25.15 11.83
C GLU A 36 2.62 -24.04 11.64
N TRP A 37 2.11 -23.50 12.74
CA TRP A 37 1.21 -22.36 12.70
C TRP A 37 1.89 -21.11 12.11
N PHE A 38 3.10 -20.81 12.57
CA PHE A 38 3.87 -19.67 12.05
C PHE A 38 4.22 -19.84 10.56
N GLU A 39 4.58 -21.05 10.14
CA GLU A 39 4.77 -21.35 8.71
C GLU A 39 3.49 -21.13 7.89
N LYS A 40 2.33 -21.57 8.41
CA LYS A 40 1.04 -21.34 7.77
C LYS A 40 0.71 -19.85 7.65
N ASN A 41 0.93 -19.07 8.73
CA ASN A 41 0.76 -17.61 8.72
C ASN A 41 1.59 -16.97 7.58
N LEU A 42 2.88 -17.28 7.51
CA LEU A 42 3.79 -16.75 6.48
C LEU A 42 3.31 -17.13 5.06
N ASN A 43 2.98 -18.38 4.83
CA ASN A 43 2.61 -18.89 3.50
C ASN A 43 1.25 -18.36 3.00
N VAL A 44 0.31 -18.09 3.90
CA VAL A 44 -1.04 -17.60 3.55
C VAL A 44 -1.05 -16.09 3.33
N ASN A 45 -0.37 -15.33 4.18
CA ASN A 45 -0.56 -13.89 4.23
C ASN A 45 0.46 -13.10 3.39
N VAL A 46 1.67 -13.63 3.18
CA VAL A 46 2.75 -12.86 2.53
C VAL A 46 2.72 -12.98 1.00
N PRO A 47 2.75 -14.17 0.38
CA PRO A 47 2.69 -14.32 -1.07
C PRO A 47 1.26 -14.14 -1.62
N GLY A 48 1.10 -14.33 -2.93
CA GLY A 48 -0.22 -14.43 -3.58
C GLY A 48 -0.87 -13.10 -4.01
N GLY A 49 -0.28 -11.95 -3.69
CA GLY A 49 -0.68 -10.64 -4.22
C GLY A 49 -0.07 -10.34 -5.59
N LYS A 50 -0.25 -9.10 -6.05
CA LYS A 50 0.41 -8.59 -7.27
C LYS A 50 1.91 -8.40 -7.08
N LEU A 51 2.40 -8.34 -5.84
CA LEU A 51 3.81 -8.14 -5.44
C LEU A 51 4.44 -6.85 -6.01
N ASN A 52 3.62 -5.87 -6.35
CA ASN A 52 4.08 -4.64 -7.00
C ASN A 52 5.04 -3.84 -6.11
N ARG A 53 4.78 -3.81 -4.79
CA ARG A 53 5.62 -3.08 -3.82
C ARG A 53 6.98 -3.74 -3.69
N GLY A 54 6.98 -5.04 -3.51
CA GLY A 54 8.20 -5.83 -3.39
C GLY A 54 9.05 -5.79 -4.66
N LEU A 55 8.44 -6.01 -5.83
CA LEU A 55 9.11 -5.94 -7.12
C LEU A 55 9.67 -4.55 -7.43
N SER A 56 9.04 -3.49 -6.91
CA SER A 56 9.51 -2.12 -7.13
C SER A 56 10.90 -1.86 -6.53
N VAL A 57 11.35 -2.62 -5.53
CA VAL A 57 12.69 -2.45 -4.93
C VAL A 57 13.81 -2.84 -5.92
N PRO A 58 13.88 -4.09 -6.42
CA PRO A 58 14.88 -4.45 -7.43
C PRO A 58 14.68 -3.73 -8.77
N ASP A 59 13.44 -3.42 -9.19
CA ASP A 59 13.18 -2.65 -10.41
C ASP A 59 13.74 -1.23 -10.31
N THR A 60 13.61 -0.58 -9.14
CA THR A 60 14.23 0.72 -8.88
C THR A 60 15.74 0.66 -9.00
N ALA A 61 16.37 -0.35 -8.40
CA ALA A 61 17.81 -0.52 -8.48
C ALA A 61 18.31 -0.74 -9.95
N LEU A 62 17.57 -1.51 -10.73
CA LEU A 62 17.86 -1.69 -12.17
C LEU A 62 17.79 -0.36 -12.94
N ALA A 63 16.78 0.46 -12.66
CA ALA A 63 16.63 1.77 -13.30
C ALA A 63 17.72 2.74 -12.89
N LEU A 64 18.14 2.73 -11.61
CA LEU A 64 19.23 3.58 -11.11
C LEU A 64 20.59 3.20 -11.68
N LEU A 65 20.91 1.91 -11.73
CA LEU A 65 22.22 1.42 -12.17
C LEU A 65 22.35 1.36 -13.68
N LYS A 66 21.24 1.29 -14.43
CA LYS A 66 21.20 1.09 -15.89
C LYS A 66 22.01 -0.12 -16.38
N GLN A 67 22.19 -1.12 -15.51
CA GLN A 67 22.90 -2.37 -15.80
C GLN A 67 22.26 -3.53 -15.01
N PRO A 68 22.50 -4.79 -15.42
CA PRO A 68 22.02 -5.95 -14.67
C PRO A 68 22.57 -5.95 -13.25
N LEU A 69 21.74 -6.36 -12.28
CA LEU A 69 22.15 -6.59 -10.91
C LEU A 69 23.07 -7.80 -10.83
N SER A 70 24.09 -7.76 -9.96
CA SER A 70 24.80 -8.99 -9.58
C SER A 70 23.85 -9.94 -8.85
N GLU A 71 24.22 -11.22 -8.74
CA GLU A 71 23.43 -12.22 -8.03
C GLU A 71 23.19 -11.80 -6.56
N GLU A 72 24.21 -11.28 -5.89
CA GLU A 72 24.13 -10.78 -4.53
C GLU A 72 23.20 -9.55 -4.42
N GLN A 73 23.37 -8.57 -5.32
CA GLN A 73 22.49 -7.40 -5.36
C GLN A 73 21.04 -7.79 -5.60
N PHE A 74 20.80 -8.69 -6.56
CA PHE A 74 19.44 -9.16 -6.86
C PHE A 74 18.82 -9.85 -5.64
N LYS A 75 19.57 -10.73 -4.97
CA LYS A 75 19.14 -11.42 -3.76
C LYS A 75 18.79 -10.44 -2.64
N HIS A 76 19.67 -9.51 -2.31
CA HIS A 76 19.46 -8.54 -1.23
C HIS A 76 18.30 -7.59 -1.53
N LEU A 77 18.24 -7.01 -2.74
CA LEU A 77 17.15 -6.10 -3.14
C LEU A 77 15.80 -6.83 -3.17
N SER A 78 15.78 -8.08 -3.64
CA SER A 78 14.56 -8.90 -3.57
C SER A 78 14.17 -9.23 -2.14
N MET A 79 15.12 -9.47 -1.24
CA MET A 79 14.84 -9.62 0.19
C MET A 79 14.20 -8.35 0.76
N LEU A 80 14.77 -7.17 0.52
CA LEU A 80 14.16 -5.89 0.94
C LEU A 80 12.75 -5.72 0.37
N GLY A 81 12.54 -6.12 -0.88
CA GLY A 81 11.21 -6.17 -1.47
C GLY A 81 10.24 -7.10 -0.71
N TRP A 82 10.68 -8.27 -0.33
CA TRP A 82 9.87 -9.19 0.48
C TRP A 82 9.61 -8.65 1.89
N LEU A 83 10.53 -7.89 2.49
CA LEU A 83 10.27 -7.22 3.76
C LEU A 83 9.17 -6.15 3.62
N THR A 84 9.09 -5.49 2.47
CA THR A 84 7.97 -4.58 2.16
C THR A 84 6.64 -5.34 2.02
N GLU A 85 6.64 -6.53 1.43
CA GLU A 85 5.45 -7.40 1.36
C GLU A 85 5.08 -7.99 2.74
N LEU A 86 6.06 -8.28 3.62
CA LEU A 86 5.81 -8.64 5.04
C LEU A 86 5.14 -7.50 5.78
N LEU A 87 5.62 -6.27 5.62
CA LEU A 87 5.01 -5.08 6.21
C LEU A 87 3.57 -4.89 5.71
N GLN A 88 3.34 -5.06 4.41
CA GLN A 88 1.98 -5.03 3.85
C GLN A 88 1.10 -6.13 4.44
N ALA A 89 1.62 -7.35 4.60
CA ALA A 89 0.86 -8.48 5.15
C ALA A 89 0.45 -8.20 6.62
N PHE A 90 1.35 -7.63 7.43
CA PHE A 90 1.04 -7.14 8.77
C PHE A 90 -0.14 -6.16 8.77
N PHE A 91 -0.08 -5.13 7.93
CA PHE A 91 -1.16 -4.15 7.84
C PHE A 91 -2.46 -4.77 7.35
N LEU A 92 -2.43 -5.64 6.32
CA LEU A 92 -3.65 -6.23 5.78
C LEU A 92 -4.32 -7.19 6.76
N VAL A 93 -3.57 -8.02 7.49
CA VAL A 93 -4.13 -8.92 8.53
C VAL A 93 -4.79 -8.11 9.65
N SER A 94 -4.16 -7.00 10.07
CA SER A 94 -4.68 -6.12 11.11
C SER A 94 -5.90 -5.33 10.62
N ASP A 95 -5.83 -4.73 9.44
CA ASP A 95 -6.90 -3.96 8.80
C ASP A 95 -8.16 -4.81 8.60
N ASP A 96 -8.01 -6.04 8.12
CA ASP A 96 -9.12 -6.97 7.93
C ASP A 96 -9.92 -7.25 9.23
N ILE A 97 -9.23 -7.30 10.38
CA ILE A 97 -9.88 -7.45 11.69
C ILE A 97 -10.60 -6.17 12.09
N MET A 98 -9.92 -5.01 11.94
CA MET A 98 -10.45 -3.70 12.33
C MET A 98 -11.67 -3.31 11.50
N ASP A 99 -11.67 -3.63 10.21
CA ASP A 99 -12.76 -3.34 9.27
C ASP A 99 -13.81 -4.47 9.18
N SER A 100 -13.68 -5.54 9.97
CA SER A 100 -14.57 -6.71 9.91
C SER A 100 -14.67 -7.31 8.50
N SER A 101 -13.62 -7.20 7.69
CA SER A 101 -13.57 -7.62 6.28
C SER A 101 -13.86 -9.12 6.13
N ILE A 102 -14.50 -9.49 5.01
CA ILE A 102 -14.89 -10.89 4.76
C ILE A 102 -13.86 -11.62 3.92
N THR A 103 -13.38 -10.97 2.87
CA THR A 103 -12.48 -11.59 1.89
C THR A 103 -11.28 -10.71 1.60
N ARG A 104 -10.13 -11.35 1.35
CA ARG A 104 -8.89 -10.72 0.89
C ARG A 104 -8.31 -11.53 -0.27
N ARG A 105 -8.04 -10.90 -1.41
CA ARG A 105 -7.51 -11.57 -2.61
C ARG A 105 -8.39 -12.75 -3.07
N GLY A 106 -9.72 -12.63 -2.93
CA GLY A 106 -10.68 -13.66 -3.33
C GLY A 106 -10.77 -14.87 -2.39
N GLN A 107 -10.09 -14.83 -1.24
CA GLN A 107 -10.16 -15.86 -0.20
C GLN A 107 -10.72 -15.23 1.10
N PRO A 108 -11.23 -16.03 2.05
CA PRO A 108 -11.56 -15.52 3.38
C PRO A 108 -10.38 -14.79 4.02
N CYS A 109 -10.62 -13.68 4.75
CA CYS A 109 -9.59 -13.02 5.53
C CYS A 109 -8.97 -13.97 6.55
N TRP A 110 -7.69 -13.81 6.86
CA TRP A 110 -6.95 -14.74 7.72
C TRP A 110 -7.64 -15.02 9.05
N TYR A 111 -8.15 -13.97 9.73
CA TYR A 111 -8.85 -14.12 11.00
C TYR A 111 -10.16 -14.92 10.91
N ARG A 112 -10.71 -15.13 9.71
CA ARG A 112 -11.92 -15.92 9.44
C ARG A 112 -11.65 -17.39 9.17
N HIS A 113 -10.38 -17.79 9.06
CA HIS A 113 -10.03 -19.20 8.93
C HIS A 113 -10.33 -19.96 10.23
N ASP A 114 -10.77 -21.23 10.10
CA ASP A 114 -11.08 -22.08 11.24
C ASP A 114 -9.91 -22.14 12.24
N GLY A 115 -10.21 -21.85 13.49
CA GLY A 115 -9.26 -21.85 14.61
C GLY A 115 -8.34 -20.64 14.68
N VAL A 116 -8.41 -19.67 13.77
CA VAL A 116 -7.57 -18.47 13.78
C VAL A 116 -8.16 -17.38 14.68
N GLY A 117 -9.31 -16.82 14.33
CA GLY A 117 -9.94 -15.75 15.11
C GLY A 117 -8.95 -14.64 15.47
N LEU A 118 -9.00 -14.17 16.72
CA LEU A 118 -8.15 -13.09 17.22
C LEU A 118 -6.66 -13.47 17.41
N ILE A 119 -6.28 -14.74 17.23
CA ILE A 119 -4.85 -15.12 17.17
C ILE A 119 -4.17 -14.38 16.03
N ALA A 120 -4.90 -14.03 14.98
CA ALA A 120 -4.40 -13.23 13.85
C ALA A 120 -3.75 -11.90 14.28
N ILE A 121 -4.12 -11.33 15.43
CA ILE A 121 -3.47 -10.13 15.98
C ILE A 121 -1.99 -10.42 16.27
N ASN A 122 -1.71 -11.53 16.97
CA ASN A 122 -0.34 -11.94 17.24
C ASN A 122 0.40 -12.37 15.97
N ASP A 123 -0.32 -13.02 15.04
CA ASP A 123 0.24 -13.41 13.75
C ASP A 123 0.72 -12.19 12.95
N ALA A 124 -0.03 -11.08 13.00
CA ALA A 124 0.36 -9.81 12.40
C ALA A 124 1.65 -9.26 13.02
N PHE A 125 1.77 -9.25 14.37
CA PHE A 125 2.99 -8.81 15.06
C PHE A 125 4.22 -9.65 14.67
N LEU A 126 4.04 -10.95 14.45
CA LEU A 126 5.13 -11.83 14.00
C LEU A 126 5.61 -11.48 12.59
N LEU A 127 4.70 -11.04 11.69
CA LEU A 127 5.08 -10.59 10.34
C LEU A 127 5.91 -9.31 10.40
N GLU A 128 5.51 -8.33 11.20
CA GLU A 128 6.24 -7.08 11.37
C GLU A 128 7.60 -7.30 12.03
N SER A 129 7.64 -7.98 13.16
CA SER A 129 8.89 -8.28 13.87
C SER A 129 9.85 -9.13 13.05
N GLY A 130 9.33 -9.98 12.16
CA GLY A 130 10.10 -10.78 11.22
C GLY A 130 11.00 -9.95 10.30
N ILE A 131 10.58 -8.72 9.96
CA ILE A 131 11.36 -7.77 9.14
C ILE A 131 12.75 -7.56 9.77
N TYR A 132 12.79 -7.26 11.06
CA TYR A 132 14.03 -6.94 11.77
C TYR A 132 14.93 -8.16 12.00
N ILE A 133 14.35 -9.36 12.10
CA ILE A 133 15.10 -10.62 12.14
C ILE A 133 15.86 -10.81 10.81
N ILE A 134 15.21 -10.61 9.68
CA ILE A 134 15.83 -10.73 8.36
C ILE A 134 16.86 -9.61 8.11
N LEU A 135 16.54 -8.36 8.45
CA LEU A 135 17.48 -7.24 8.35
C LEU A 135 18.76 -7.53 9.16
N LYS A 136 18.61 -7.98 10.41
CA LYS A 136 19.74 -8.34 11.26
C LYS A 136 20.57 -9.48 10.66
N LYS A 137 19.93 -10.49 10.08
CA LYS A 137 20.62 -11.68 9.55
C LYS A 137 21.41 -11.36 8.29
N HIS A 138 20.83 -10.61 7.35
CA HIS A 138 21.39 -10.42 6.01
C HIS A 138 22.06 -9.07 5.79
N PHE A 139 21.69 -8.04 6.56
CA PHE A 139 22.12 -6.67 6.31
C PHE A 139 22.96 -6.05 7.43
N ARG A 140 23.23 -6.76 8.54
CA ARG A 140 23.96 -6.20 9.69
C ARG A 140 25.32 -5.62 9.34
N SER A 141 26.02 -6.18 8.35
CA SER A 141 27.31 -5.69 7.86
C SER A 141 27.19 -4.67 6.74
N HIS A 142 25.99 -4.42 6.23
CA HIS A 142 25.77 -3.44 5.18
C HIS A 142 25.86 -2.02 5.73
N PRO A 143 26.55 -1.07 5.05
CA PRO A 143 26.69 0.30 5.57
C PRO A 143 25.36 0.98 5.94
N ALA A 144 24.30 0.75 5.16
CA ALA A 144 22.98 1.32 5.41
C ALA A 144 22.11 0.50 6.40
N TYR A 145 22.66 -0.44 7.16
CA TYR A 145 21.86 -1.31 8.04
C TYR A 145 20.95 -0.52 8.99
N ILE A 146 21.50 0.48 9.66
CA ILE A 146 20.73 1.32 10.61
C ILE A 146 19.68 2.12 9.87
N ASP A 147 20.03 2.73 8.75
CA ASP A 147 19.07 3.53 7.94
C ASP A 147 17.89 2.66 7.46
N LEU A 148 18.16 1.41 7.05
CA LEU A 148 17.11 0.46 6.67
C LEU A 148 16.19 0.10 7.84
N VAL A 149 16.74 -0.12 9.04
CA VAL A 149 15.95 -0.39 10.24
C VAL A 149 15.09 0.81 10.63
N GLU A 150 15.68 2.00 10.67
CA GLU A 150 14.97 3.25 11.01
C GLU A 150 13.89 3.56 9.98
N LEU A 151 14.16 3.37 8.68
CA LEU A 151 13.19 3.59 7.61
C LEU A 151 11.96 2.68 7.77
N PHE A 152 12.13 1.38 8.05
CA PHE A 152 11.00 0.48 8.29
C PHE A 152 10.20 0.92 9.53
N HIS A 153 10.85 1.28 10.63
CA HIS A 153 10.17 1.75 11.85
C HIS A 153 9.39 3.03 11.61
N GLU A 154 9.99 4.02 10.95
CA GLU A 154 9.34 5.29 10.66
C GLU A 154 8.11 5.10 9.76
N ILE A 155 8.26 4.35 8.68
CA ILE A 155 7.15 4.09 7.74
C ILE A 155 6.03 3.28 8.41
N THR A 156 6.38 2.30 9.26
CA THR A 156 5.39 1.54 10.05
C THR A 156 4.59 2.47 10.94
N TYR A 157 5.26 3.32 11.73
CA TYR A 157 4.61 4.28 12.62
C TYR A 157 3.73 5.28 11.86
N GLN A 158 4.21 5.83 10.75
CA GLN A 158 3.43 6.72 9.89
C GLN A 158 2.17 6.04 9.36
N THR A 159 2.27 4.77 8.92
CA THR A 159 1.14 4.01 8.39
C THR A 159 0.11 3.72 9.47
N GLU A 160 0.56 3.42 10.69
CA GLU A 160 -0.32 3.23 11.87
C GLU A 160 -1.06 4.52 12.24
N LEU A 161 -0.42 5.69 12.15
CA LEU A 161 -1.09 6.98 12.33
C LEU A 161 -2.15 7.24 11.25
N GLY A 162 -1.87 6.87 10.00
CA GLY A 162 -2.83 6.92 8.90
C GLY A 162 -4.03 6.01 9.16
N GLN A 163 -3.79 4.78 9.61
CA GLN A 163 -4.82 3.82 10.00
C GLN A 163 -5.66 4.32 11.17
N LEU A 164 -5.04 4.88 12.22
CA LEU A 164 -5.75 5.48 13.34
C LEU A 164 -6.69 6.58 12.88
N CYS A 165 -6.20 7.48 12.02
CA CYS A 165 -7.03 8.57 11.47
C CYS A 165 -8.21 8.03 10.65
N ASP A 166 -8.02 6.99 9.85
CA ASP A 166 -9.08 6.33 9.08
C ASP A 166 -10.16 5.79 10.00
N LEU A 167 -9.79 4.97 10.98
CA LEU A 167 -10.72 4.32 11.93
C LEU A 167 -11.55 5.32 12.75
N ILE A 168 -10.93 6.40 13.26
CA ILE A 168 -11.67 7.38 14.08
C ILE A 168 -12.47 8.38 13.23
N THR A 169 -12.13 8.57 11.96
CA THR A 169 -12.86 9.44 11.05
C THR A 169 -14.14 8.78 10.55
N ALA A 170 -14.08 7.49 10.28
CA ALA A 170 -15.15 6.71 9.66
C ALA A 170 -15.51 5.44 10.47
N PRO A 171 -15.92 5.55 11.75
CA PRO A 171 -16.28 4.39 12.55
C PRO A 171 -17.47 3.64 11.96
N GLU A 172 -17.38 2.32 11.86
CA GLU A 172 -18.39 1.46 11.19
C GLU A 172 -19.80 1.63 11.79
N ASN A 173 -19.90 1.81 13.10
CA ASN A 173 -21.18 1.85 13.82
C ASN A 173 -21.74 3.26 14.03
N ASN A 174 -21.09 4.30 13.52
CA ASN A 174 -21.52 5.69 13.70
C ASN A 174 -21.23 6.54 12.47
N VAL A 175 -22.16 6.49 11.52
CA VAL A 175 -22.06 7.26 10.27
C VAL A 175 -22.36 8.73 10.58
N ASN A 176 -21.35 9.58 10.45
CA ASN A 176 -21.47 11.02 10.56
C ASN A 176 -20.54 11.70 9.54
N LEU A 177 -21.13 12.18 8.43
CA LEU A 177 -20.39 12.79 7.34
C LEU A 177 -19.76 14.15 7.70
N ASP A 178 -20.15 14.78 8.82
CA ASP A 178 -19.49 16.01 9.30
C ASP A 178 -18.07 15.71 9.84
N ASN A 179 -17.76 14.44 10.11
CA ASN A 179 -16.40 14.04 10.45
C ASN A 179 -15.46 14.02 9.25
N PHE A 180 -16.00 14.00 8.02
CA PHE A 180 -15.21 13.89 6.79
C PHE A 180 -14.71 15.26 6.34
N SER A 181 -13.47 15.32 5.87
CA SER A 181 -12.89 16.49 5.22
C SER A 181 -11.78 16.06 4.27
N MET A 182 -11.51 16.89 3.24
CA MET A 182 -10.37 16.67 2.35
C MET A 182 -9.02 16.67 3.09
N GLU A 183 -8.89 17.43 4.18
CA GLU A 183 -7.68 17.44 5.01
C GLU A 183 -7.45 16.07 5.63
N LYS A 184 -8.47 15.50 6.30
CA LYS A 184 -8.40 14.15 6.89
C LYS A 184 -8.18 13.09 5.82
N TYR A 185 -8.91 13.18 4.70
CA TYR A 185 -8.72 12.27 3.57
C TYR A 185 -7.27 12.29 3.07
N MET A 186 -6.72 13.48 2.83
CA MET A 186 -5.33 13.60 2.37
C MET A 186 -4.32 13.08 3.41
N PHE A 187 -4.57 13.27 4.71
CA PHE A 187 -3.76 12.67 5.75
C PHE A 187 -3.82 11.12 5.68
N ILE A 188 -5.03 10.56 5.61
CA ILE A 188 -5.22 9.11 5.54
C ILE A 188 -4.47 8.53 4.34
N VAL A 189 -4.73 9.00 3.14
CA VAL A 189 -4.12 8.43 1.92
C VAL A 189 -2.62 8.61 1.86
N THR A 190 -2.10 9.72 2.42
CA THR A 190 -0.67 9.95 2.53
C THR A 190 -0.01 8.93 3.44
N TYR A 191 -0.48 8.82 4.66
CA TYR A 191 0.21 8.02 5.69
C TYR A 191 -0.21 6.56 5.69
N LYS A 192 -1.51 6.24 5.48
CA LYS A 192 -1.97 4.85 5.40
C LYS A 192 -1.45 4.14 4.15
N THR A 193 -1.23 4.87 3.02
CA THR A 193 -0.96 4.22 1.72
C THR A 193 0.30 4.70 1.01
N ALA A 194 0.50 6.02 0.83
CA ALA A 194 1.52 6.52 -0.09
C ALA A 194 2.95 6.20 0.35
N TYR A 195 3.27 6.36 1.62
CA TYR A 195 4.62 6.14 2.12
C TYR A 195 5.08 4.69 1.94
N TYR A 196 4.33 3.70 2.48
CA TYR A 196 4.80 2.32 2.42
C TYR A 196 4.71 1.71 1.01
N SER A 197 3.77 2.21 0.18
CA SER A 197 3.51 1.65 -1.15
C SER A 197 4.41 2.21 -2.24
N PHE A 198 4.81 3.48 -2.14
CA PHE A 198 5.53 4.21 -3.19
C PHE A 198 6.89 4.69 -2.73
N TYR A 199 6.96 5.39 -1.61
CA TYR A 199 8.22 5.94 -1.12
C TYR A 199 9.16 4.85 -0.58
N LEU A 200 8.68 3.96 0.27
CA LEU A 200 9.49 2.92 0.91
C LEU A 200 10.29 2.08 -0.10
N PRO A 201 9.69 1.50 -1.16
CA PRO A 201 10.45 0.67 -2.10
C PRO A 201 11.61 1.40 -2.78
N VAL A 202 11.42 2.67 -3.13
CA VAL A 202 12.46 3.50 -3.77
C VAL A 202 13.54 3.88 -2.75
N ALA A 203 13.14 4.31 -1.55
CA ALA A 203 14.07 4.66 -0.48
C ALA A 203 14.95 3.46 -0.07
N LEU A 204 14.38 2.25 0.02
CA LEU A 204 15.15 1.02 0.29
C LEU A 204 16.23 0.76 -0.76
N ALA A 205 15.90 0.91 -2.05
CA ALA A 205 16.87 0.77 -3.13
C ALA A 205 17.96 1.84 -3.08
N LEU A 206 17.59 3.10 -2.80
CA LEU A 206 18.55 4.20 -2.64
C LEU A 206 19.51 3.96 -1.47
N HIS A 207 19.01 3.55 -0.30
CA HIS A 207 19.85 3.22 0.85
C HIS A 207 20.77 2.04 0.56
N TYR A 208 20.24 0.96 -0.03
CA TYR A 208 21.05 -0.21 -0.36
C TYR A 208 22.18 0.14 -1.35
N LEU A 209 21.92 0.97 -2.34
CA LEU A 209 22.91 1.39 -3.33
C LEU A 209 23.82 2.54 -2.87
N GLN A 210 23.68 3.02 -1.63
CA GLN A 210 24.41 4.18 -1.11
C GLN A 210 24.15 5.47 -1.90
N LEU A 211 22.94 5.61 -2.45
CA LEU A 211 22.46 6.78 -3.21
C LEU A 211 21.40 7.59 -2.42
N ALA A 212 21.18 7.27 -1.15
CA ALA A 212 20.20 7.93 -0.28
C ALA A 212 20.71 9.27 0.27
N THR A 213 21.12 10.16 -0.63
CA THR A 213 21.48 11.53 -0.21
C THR A 213 20.21 12.31 0.19
N PRO A 214 20.34 13.36 1.03
CA PRO A 214 19.18 14.19 1.39
C PRO A 214 18.43 14.74 0.18
N GLU A 215 19.15 15.11 -0.88
CA GLU A 215 18.54 15.61 -2.12
C GLU A 215 17.80 14.51 -2.90
N ASN A 216 18.38 13.33 -3.03
CA ASN A 216 17.72 12.21 -3.71
C ASN A 216 16.47 11.75 -2.98
N LEU A 217 16.54 11.66 -1.64
CA LEU A 217 15.37 11.31 -0.81
C LEU A 217 14.28 12.37 -0.89
N ARG A 218 14.64 13.66 -0.87
CA ARG A 218 13.71 14.77 -1.03
C ARG A 218 12.99 14.72 -2.39
N GLN A 219 13.74 14.57 -3.48
CA GLN A 219 13.18 14.47 -4.83
C GLN A 219 12.25 13.24 -4.98
N ALA A 220 12.66 12.09 -4.43
CA ALA A 220 11.84 10.88 -4.41
C ALA A 220 10.53 11.12 -3.63
N HIS A 221 10.60 11.73 -2.46
CA HIS A 221 9.44 12.10 -1.65
C HIS A 221 8.49 13.02 -2.42
N ASP A 222 9.01 14.12 -3.00
CA ASP A 222 8.23 15.16 -3.68
C ASP A 222 7.45 14.63 -4.90
N ILE A 223 7.82 13.48 -5.43
CA ILE A 223 7.15 12.81 -6.56
C ILE A 223 6.29 11.64 -6.08
N LEU A 224 6.83 10.76 -5.22
CA LEU A 224 6.18 9.50 -4.87
C LEU A 224 5.01 9.67 -3.91
N ILE A 225 5.03 10.68 -3.03
CA ILE A 225 3.89 10.95 -2.16
C ILE A 225 2.69 11.45 -2.96
N PRO A 226 2.78 12.49 -3.81
CA PRO A 226 1.66 12.86 -4.68
C PRO A 226 1.20 11.75 -5.63
N LEU A 227 2.14 10.90 -6.10
CA LEU A 227 1.79 9.75 -6.92
C LEU A 227 0.98 8.71 -6.14
N GLY A 228 1.34 8.45 -4.89
CA GLY A 228 0.58 7.57 -4.00
C GLY A 228 -0.80 8.12 -3.62
N GLN A 229 -0.90 9.44 -3.43
CA GLN A 229 -2.19 10.13 -3.25
C GLN A 229 -3.08 9.96 -4.48
N TYR A 230 -2.55 10.21 -5.67
CA TYR A 230 -3.27 10.00 -6.92
C TYR A 230 -3.72 8.55 -7.12
N PHE A 231 -2.85 7.60 -6.78
CA PHE A 231 -3.20 6.17 -6.82
C PHE A 231 -4.42 5.86 -5.95
N GLN A 232 -4.51 6.42 -4.73
CA GLN A 232 -5.64 6.17 -3.84
C GLN A 232 -6.92 6.88 -4.33
N VAL A 233 -6.82 8.12 -4.80
CA VAL A 233 -7.96 8.83 -5.43
C VAL A 233 -8.52 8.03 -6.61
N GLN A 234 -7.64 7.41 -7.41
CA GLN A 234 -8.03 6.54 -8.51
C GLN A 234 -8.68 5.24 -8.01
N ASP A 235 -8.18 4.65 -6.89
CA ASP A 235 -8.79 3.46 -6.30
C ASP A 235 -10.20 3.74 -5.82
N ASP A 236 -10.43 4.87 -5.14
CA ASP A 236 -11.74 5.33 -4.69
C ASP A 236 -12.70 5.59 -5.87
N TYR A 237 -12.18 6.18 -6.97
CA TYR A 237 -12.97 6.37 -8.19
C TYR A 237 -13.37 5.03 -8.81
N LEU A 238 -12.43 4.10 -8.94
CA LEU A 238 -12.69 2.78 -9.49
C LEU A 238 -13.63 1.95 -8.60
N ASP A 239 -13.60 2.14 -7.29
CA ASP A 239 -14.52 1.48 -6.35
C ASP A 239 -15.98 1.82 -6.66
N ALA A 240 -16.28 3.07 -6.97
CA ALA A 240 -17.65 3.54 -7.26
C ALA A 240 -18.09 3.37 -8.72
N TYR A 241 -17.19 3.61 -9.68
CA TYR A 241 -17.50 3.71 -11.11
C TYR A 241 -16.97 2.54 -11.95
N GLY A 242 -16.05 1.75 -11.42
CA GLY A 242 -15.42 0.70 -12.20
C GLY A 242 -16.30 -0.53 -12.38
N ASP A 243 -16.09 -1.24 -13.49
CA ASP A 243 -16.75 -2.52 -13.74
C ASP A 243 -16.12 -3.62 -12.86
N PRO A 244 -16.89 -4.28 -11.97
CA PRO A 244 -16.39 -5.36 -11.13
C PRO A 244 -15.72 -6.49 -11.92
N ALA A 245 -16.19 -6.76 -13.15
CA ALA A 245 -15.59 -7.80 -14.00
C ALA A 245 -14.19 -7.42 -14.49
N VAL A 246 -13.90 -6.12 -14.63
CA VAL A 246 -12.59 -5.59 -15.03
C VAL A 246 -11.68 -5.43 -13.82
N ILE A 247 -12.19 -4.83 -12.75
CA ILE A 247 -11.41 -4.52 -11.53
C ILE A 247 -11.09 -5.78 -10.73
N GLY A 248 -11.98 -6.80 -10.78
CA GLY A 248 -11.84 -8.05 -10.02
C GLY A 248 -12.29 -7.95 -8.56
N LYS A 249 -12.94 -6.86 -8.15
CA LYS A 249 -13.59 -6.69 -6.85
C LYS A 249 -14.89 -5.91 -7.01
N ILE A 250 -15.83 -6.11 -6.09
CA ILE A 250 -17.01 -5.25 -5.93
C ILE A 250 -16.60 -4.10 -5.01
N GLY A 251 -16.88 -2.85 -5.40
CA GLY A 251 -16.63 -1.69 -4.56
C GLY A 251 -17.54 -1.68 -3.34
N THR A 252 -17.00 -1.33 -2.19
CA THR A 252 -17.72 -1.33 -0.90
C THR A 252 -17.58 -0.03 -0.12
N ASP A 253 -16.79 0.93 -0.58
CA ASP A 253 -16.48 2.16 0.14
C ASP A 253 -17.72 2.93 0.61
N ILE A 254 -18.78 2.97 -0.20
CA ILE A 254 -20.03 3.63 0.14
C ILE A 254 -20.73 2.91 1.29
N GLN A 255 -20.81 1.57 1.23
CA GLN A 255 -21.47 0.75 2.24
C GLN A 255 -20.68 0.68 3.55
N ASP A 256 -19.34 0.71 3.45
CA ASP A 256 -18.42 0.60 4.58
C ASP A 256 -18.10 1.95 5.23
N ASN A 257 -18.86 3.01 4.88
CA ASN A 257 -18.68 4.35 5.47
C ASN A 257 -17.28 4.94 5.27
N LYS A 258 -16.56 4.58 4.20
CA LYS A 258 -15.18 5.05 4.00
C LYS A 258 -15.12 6.56 3.72
N CYS A 259 -14.15 7.24 4.34
CA CYS A 259 -13.83 8.64 4.05
C CYS A 259 -13.12 8.75 2.71
N SER A 260 -13.82 8.42 1.60
CA SER A 260 -13.25 8.39 0.25
C SER A 260 -13.16 9.79 -0.39
N TRP A 261 -12.38 9.89 -1.47
CA TRP A 261 -12.31 11.13 -2.25
C TRP A 261 -13.67 11.55 -2.79
N LEU A 262 -14.45 10.60 -3.32
CA LEU A 262 -15.74 10.88 -3.94
C LEU A 262 -16.76 11.43 -2.95
N VAL A 263 -16.88 10.87 -1.75
CA VAL A 263 -17.82 11.40 -0.75
C VAL A 263 -17.42 12.81 -0.31
N ASN A 264 -16.12 13.09 -0.15
CA ASN A 264 -15.64 14.42 0.18
C ASN A 264 -15.91 15.43 -0.95
N GLN A 265 -15.79 15.01 -2.22
CA GLN A 265 -16.16 15.84 -3.37
C GLN A 265 -17.69 16.09 -3.41
N ALA A 266 -18.48 15.08 -3.07
CA ALA A 266 -19.93 15.21 -2.99
C ALA A 266 -20.35 16.20 -1.89
N ILE A 267 -19.81 16.08 -0.68
CA ILE A 267 -20.07 16.97 0.46
C ILE A 267 -19.80 18.43 0.11
N GLN A 268 -18.71 18.71 -0.62
CA GLN A 268 -18.33 20.07 -1.01
C GLN A 268 -19.23 20.70 -2.08
N ARG A 269 -19.94 19.87 -2.86
CA ARG A 269 -20.70 20.31 -4.05
C ARG A 269 -22.21 20.21 -3.91
N CYS A 270 -22.69 19.39 -2.98
CA CYS A 270 -24.11 19.11 -2.82
C CYS A 270 -24.87 20.31 -2.27
N THR A 271 -26.13 20.46 -2.71
CA THR A 271 -27.10 21.33 -2.07
C THR A 271 -27.54 20.77 -0.72
N ALA A 272 -28.26 21.56 0.09
CA ALA A 272 -28.81 21.09 1.37
C ALA A 272 -29.76 19.90 1.21
N GLU A 273 -30.53 19.82 0.12
CA GLU A 273 -31.43 18.70 -0.14
C GLU A 273 -30.64 17.45 -0.56
N GLN A 274 -29.61 17.60 -1.40
CA GLN A 274 -28.72 16.51 -1.79
C GLN A 274 -27.91 15.99 -0.58
N ARG A 275 -27.51 16.88 0.34
CA ARG A 275 -26.85 16.49 1.57
C ARG A 275 -27.73 15.59 2.45
N LYS A 276 -29.01 15.83 2.55
CA LYS A 276 -29.94 14.95 3.28
C LYS A 276 -30.00 13.54 2.67
N VAL A 277 -29.91 13.44 1.34
CA VAL A 277 -29.84 12.13 0.66
C VAL A 277 -28.55 11.41 1.04
N LEU A 278 -27.43 12.12 1.02
CA LEU A 278 -26.12 11.58 1.38
C LEU A 278 -26.09 11.09 2.83
N ASP A 279 -26.54 11.92 3.78
CA ASP A 279 -26.60 11.58 5.22
C ASP A 279 -27.50 10.37 5.52
N ALA A 280 -28.57 10.21 4.74
CA ALA A 280 -29.49 9.08 4.91
C ALA A 280 -28.97 7.76 4.32
N ALA A 281 -28.22 7.83 3.22
CA ALA A 281 -27.90 6.67 2.40
C ALA A 281 -26.44 6.18 2.56
N TYR A 282 -25.47 7.06 2.86
CA TYR A 282 -24.07 6.70 2.99
C TYR A 282 -23.80 5.83 4.21
N GLY A 283 -22.86 4.90 4.13
CA GLY A 283 -22.50 4.00 5.23
C GLY A 283 -23.60 3.01 5.60
N ARG A 284 -24.47 2.65 4.65
CA ARG A 284 -25.53 1.65 4.83
C ARG A 284 -25.21 0.41 4.01
N LYS A 285 -25.17 -0.76 4.69
CA LYS A 285 -24.97 -2.07 4.02
C LYS A 285 -26.24 -2.51 3.30
N ASP A 286 -26.66 -1.70 2.33
CA ASP A 286 -27.92 -1.82 1.57
C ASP A 286 -27.69 -1.32 0.14
N SER A 287 -27.91 -2.19 -0.84
CA SER A 287 -27.69 -1.90 -2.26
C SER A 287 -28.60 -0.79 -2.82
N GLU A 288 -29.82 -0.61 -2.26
CA GLU A 288 -30.70 0.49 -2.67
C GLU A 288 -30.17 1.83 -2.19
N GLN A 289 -29.60 1.89 -0.99
CA GLN A 289 -28.98 3.10 -0.46
C GLN A 289 -27.68 3.42 -1.24
N GLU A 290 -26.87 2.42 -1.52
CA GLU A 290 -25.67 2.59 -2.37
C GLU A 290 -26.04 3.15 -3.74
N ALA A 291 -27.11 2.63 -4.37
CA ALA A 291 -27.58 3.11 -5.66
C ALA A 291 -28.00 4.59 -5.61
N LYS A 292 -28.62 5.06 -4.51
CA LYS A 292 -28.96 6.48 -4.32
C LYS A 292 -27.72 7.36 -4.24
N VAL A 293 -26.67 6.91 -3.55
CA VAL A 293 -25.39 7.64 -3.46
C VAL A 293 -24.71 7.69 -4.84
N LYS A 294 -24.68 6.59 -5.58
CA LYS A 294 -24.12 6.55 -6.94
C LYS A 294 -24.92 7.45 -7.92
N ALA A 295 -26.24 7.49 -7.78
CA ALA A 295 -27.07 8.41 -8.57
C ALA A 295 -26.74 9.88 -8.26
N LEU A 296 -26.53 10.21 -6.97
CA LEU A 296 -26.11 11.55 -6.56
C LEU A 296 -24.71 11.90 -7.08
N TYR A 297 -23.75 10.97 -7.04
CA TYR A 297 -22.42 11.18 -7.61
C TYR A 297 -22.49 11.50 -9.11
N LYS A 298 -23.39 10.83 -9.83
CA LYS A 298 -23.66 11.11 -11.25
C LYS A 298 -24.32 12.48 -11.47
N GLU A 299 -25.28 12.86 -10.63
CA GLU A 299 -25.95 14.17 -10.68
C GLU A 299 -24.95 15.32 -10.43
N LEU A 300 -23.97 15.10 -9.53
CA LEU A 300 -22.90 16.04 -9.24
C LEU A 300 -21.75 16.02 -10.24
N ASP A 301 -21.84 15.18 -11.29
CA ASP A 301 -20.83 15.00 -12.34
C ASP A 301 -19.42 14.69 -11.79
N LEU A 302 -19.34 13.84 -10.74
CA LEU A 302 -18.07 13.53 -10.04
C LEU A 302 -17.08 12.76 -10.92
N GLU A 303 -17.54 12.06 -11.95
CA GLU A 303 -16.68 11.45 -12.96
C GLU A 303 -15.84 12.52 -13.68
N LYS A 304 -16.48 13.60 -14.12
CA LYS A 304 -15.78 14.73 -14.75
C LYS A 304 -14.80 15.40 -13.79
N VAL A 305 -15.22 15.59 -12.53
CA VAL A 305 -14.34 16.16 -11.49
C VAL A 305 -13.09 15.29 -11.29
N TYR A 306 -13.24 13.95 -11.33
CA TYR A 306 -12.11 13.04 -11.25
C TYR A 306 -11.19 13.13 -12.50
N LEU A 307 -11.75 13.17 -13.70
CA LEU A 307 -10.97 13.27 -14.93
C LEU A 307 -10.15 14.58 -14.98
N GLU A 308 -10.74 15.70 -14.56
CA GLU A 308 -10.03 16.98 -14.44
C GLU A 308 -8.92 16.94 -13.39
N TYR A 309 -9.18 16.28 -12.25
CA TYR A 309 -8.18 16.05 -11.22
C TYR A 309 -7.02 15.18 -11.76
N GLU A 310 -7.32 14.06 -12.42
CA GLU A 310 -6.33 13.16 -13.00
C GLU A 310 -5.42 13.88 -13.99
N GLU A 311 -6.00 14.62 -14.94
CA GLU A 311 -5.22 15.36 -15.94
C GLU A 311 -4.28 16.38 -15.29
N LYS A 312 -4.78 17.12 -14.30
CA LYS A 312 -4.00 18.11 -13.57
C LYS A 312 -2.83 17.46 -12.82
N VAL A 313 -3.11 16.45 -11.98
CA VAL A 313 -2.08 15.83 -11.14
C VAL A 313 -1.03 15.09 -11.97
N VAL A 314 -1.42 14.44 -13.07
CA VAL A 314 -0.47 13.78 -13.98
C VAL A 314 0.42 14.81 -14.69
N GLY A 315 -0.14 15.96 -15.08
CA GLY A 315 0.66 17.07 -15.64
C GLY A 315 1.69 17.59 -14.64
N GLU A 316 1.29 17.80 -13.38
CA GLU A 316 2.20 18.23 -12.30
C GLU A 316 3.30 17.19 -12.02
N LEU A 317 2.94 15.90 -11.96
CA LEU A 317 3.90 14.81 -11.75
C LEU A 317 4.92 14.72 -12.89
N ARG A 318 4.49 14.83 -14.15
CA ARG A 318 5.41 14.85 -15.30
C ARG A 318 6.37 16.02 -15.21
N GLY A 319 5.89 17.22 -14.89
CA GLY A 319 6.75 18.39 -14.70
C GLY A 319 7.79 18.18 -13.60
N LYS A 320 7.42 17.56 -12.48
CA LYS A 320 8.37 17.21 -11.41
C LYS A 320 9.39 16.18 -11.86
N ILE A 321 8.96 15.12 -12.57
CA ILE A 321 9.83 14.07 -13.09
C ILE A 321 10.84 14.67 -14.08
N ASP A 322 10.38 15.54 -15.00
CA ASP A 322 11.26 16.20 -15.99
C ASP A 322 12.31 17.09 -15.33
N SER A 323 12.01 17.64 -14.16
CA SER A 323 12.90 18.55 -13.41
C SER A 323 13.86 17.85 -12.44
N ILE A 324 13.88 16.51 -12.37
CA ILE A 324 14.77 15.75 -11.49
C ILE A 324 16.24 16.12 -11.77
N ASN A 325 16.96 16.42 -10.70
CA ASN A 325 18.42 16.53 -10.72
C ASN A 325 19.05 15.14 -10.56
N GLU A 326 19.66 14.64 -11.62
CA GLU A 326 20.30 13.31 -11.65
C GLU A 326 21.79 13.34 -11.22
N ALA A 327 22.32 14.49 -10.80
CA ALA A 327 23.76 14.65 -10.52
C ALA A 327 24.28 13.70 -9.44
N GLU A 328 23.41 13.33 -8.47
CA GLU A 328 23.74 12.42 -7.38
C GLU A 328 23.28 10.97 -7.64
N GLY A 329 23.02 10.61 -8.90
CA GLY A 329 22.73 9.23 -9.32
C GLY A 329 21.25 8.85 -9.32
N LEU A 330 20.32 9.70 -8.84
CA LEU A 330 18.88 9.50 -9.03
C LEU A 330 18.56 9.50 -10.53
N LYS A 331 17.54 8.75 -10.94
CA LYS A 331 17.14 8.63 -12.35
C LYS A 331 15.65 8.85 -12.50
N LYS A 332 15.24 9.71 -13.44
CA LYS A 332 13.83 9.98 -13.73
C LYS A 332 13.08 8.75 -14.22
N GLU A 333 13.75 7.81 -14.87
CA GLU A 333 13.17 6.56 -15.36
C GLU A 333 12.52 5.73 -14.23
N VAL A 334 13.00 5.87 -12.99
CA VAL A 334 12.34 5.26 -11.80
C VAL A 334 10.90 5.74 -11.70
N PHE A 335 10.69 7.03 -11.73
CA PHE A 335 9.38 7.67 -11.51
C PHE A 335 8.47 7.56 -12.74
N GLU A 336 9.04 7.63 -13.94
CA GLU A 336 8.32 7.36 -15.20
C GLU A 336 7.73 5.95 -15.19
N ALA A 337 8.48 4.95 -14.69
CA ALA A 337 8.01 3.58 -14.58
C ALA A 337 6.83 3.45 -13.59
N PHE A 338 6.87 4.14 -12.46
CA PHE A 338 5.74 4.17 -11.51
C PHE A 338 4.52 4.86 -12.12
N LEU A 339 4.69 6.05 -12.69
CA LEU A 339 3.59 6.79 -13.30
C LEU A 339 2.94 6.01 -14.44
N SER A 340 3.72 5.35 -15.30
CA SER A 340 3.19 4.57 -16.41
C SER A 340 2.37 3.35 -15.98
N LYS A 341 2.67 2.75 -14.82
CA LYS A 341 1.90 1.63 -14.25
C LYS A 341 0.55 2.07 -13.70
N ILE A 342 0.42 3.34 -13.29
CA ILE A 342 -0.76 3.86 -12.61
C ILE A 342 -1.65 4.67 -13.54
N TYR A 343 -1.06 5.47 -14.42
CA TYR A 343 -1.82 6.36 -15.29
C TYR A 343 -2.81 5.60 -16.17
N LYS A 344 -4.11 5.99 -16.05
CA LYS A 344 -5.24 5.36 -16.76
C LYS A 344 -5.33 3.84 -16.59
N ARG A 345 -4.92 3.32 -15.41
CA ARG A 345 -5.16 1.90 -15.12
C ARG A 345 -6.66 1.61 -15.06
N SER A 346 -7.05 0.41 -15.47
CA SER A 346 -8.43 -0.07 -15.43
C SER A 346 -8.68 -1.10 -14.31
N LYS A 347 -7.60 -1.49 -13.58
CA LYS A 347 -7.67 -2.47 -12.48
C LYS A 347 -6.47 -2.40 -11.54
#